data_b5663b8a0a32686bcaf1a1eb1627e5da
#
_entry.id   b5663b8a0a32686bcaf1a1eb1627e5da
#
_cell.length_a   1.000
_cell.length_b   1.000
_cell.length_c   1.000
_cell.angle_alpha   90.00
_cell.angle_beta   90.00
_cell.angle_gamma   90.00
#
_symmetry.space_group_name_H-M   'P 1'
#
loop_
_entity.id
_entity.type
_entity.pdbx_description
1 polymer ?
#
loop_
_entity_poly.entity_id
_entity_poly.type
_entity_poly.pdbx_seq_one_letter_code
_entity_poly.pdbx_strand_id
1 'polypeptide(L)'
;LIKDVRGFTRDSDQEILVGSWTSYEVDMKEHLSERIPTVLSFVLIVTMVLVWFQVKSVVVPIKAVLMNILSVTASFGLIVVVFQEGLLSDALNFTPQPLDVMVPPLLFGIAFGLSMDYEVLMLSRIHESWLETEDNTRAVAEGLQASGRLITGAAAIMIAVFSGFIFADVLIIKSIGFALAVAVFVDATIVRAIVVPSCLLYTSDAADEGLGVD
;
A
#
# COMPACT_ATOMS: atom_id res chain seq x y z
N LEU A 1 -14.62 -19.90 22.64
CA LEU A 1 -15.72 -19.55 23.52
C LEU A 1 -16.93 -19.00 22.76
N ILE A 2 -16.82 -17.87 21.97
CA ILE A 2 -17.98 -17.29 21.24
C ILE A 2 -18.53 -18.28 20.20
N LYS A 3 -17.67 -18.92 19.41
CA LYS A 3 -18.05 -19.95 18.43
C LYS A 3 -18.68 -21.16 19.13
N ASP A 4 -18.21 -21.53 20.30
CA ASP A 4 -18.74 -22.64 21.09
C ASP A 4 -20.12 -22.31 21.64
N VAL A 5 -20.29 -21.11 22.19
CA VAL A 5 -21.61 -20.64 22.70
C VAL A 5 -22.64 -20.60 21.56
N ARG A 6 -22.27 -20.08 20.38
CA ARG A 6 -23.15 -20.10 19.20
C ARG A 6 -23.43 -21.52 18.70
N GLY A 7 -22.49 -22.46 18.88
CA GLY A 7 -22.70 -23.88 18.61
C GLY A 7 -23.77 -24.51 19.46
N PHE A 8 -23.80 -24.21 20.78
CA PHE A 8 -24.80 -24.71 21.71
C PHE A 8 -26.21 -24.16 21.41
N THR A 9 -26.30 -22.95 20.85
CA THR A 9 -27.60 -22.32 20.56
C THR A 9 -28.22 -22.77 19.24
N ARG A 10 -27.46 -23.41 18.37
CA ARG A 10 -27.91 -23.89 17.05
C ARG A 10 -28.91 -25.08 17.19
N ASP A 11 -28.87 -25.78 18.30
CA ASP A 11 -29.68 -26.96 18.57
C ASP A 11 -30.96 -26.62 19.38
N SER A 12 -31.17 -25.34 19.74
CA SER A 12 -32.35 -24.87 20.46
C SER A 12 -33.40 -24.27 19.51
N ASP A 13 -34.65 -24.47 19.80
CA ASP A 13 -35.81 -23.91 19.04
C ASP A 13 -35.92 -22.36 19.19
N GLN A 14 -34.96 -21.75 19.90
CA GLN A 14 -34.89 -20.32 20.16
C GLN A 14 -33.64 -19.71 19.51
N GLU A 15 -33.81 -18.65 18.73
CA GLU A 15 -32.72 -17.85 18.19
C GLU A 15 -32.07 -17.02 19.32
N ILE A 16 -30.91 -17.46 19.77
CA ILE A 16 -30.17 -16.74 20.82
C ILE A 16 -29.06 -15.94 20.14
N LEU A 17 -29.16 -14.61 20.20
CA LEU A 17 -28.15 -13.69 19.68
C LEU A 17 -27.11 -13.41 20.77
N VAL A 18 -25.83 -13.68 20.45
CA VAL A 18 -24.71 -13.36 21.34
C VAL A 18 -24.13 -12.02 20.90
N GLY A 19 -24.43 -10.96 21.64
CA GLY A 19 -23.93 -9.61 21.39
C GLY A 19 -22.86 -9.22 22.41
N SER A 20 -21.66 -8.89 21.93
CA SER A 20 -20.58 -8.29 22.72
C SER A 20 -19.59 -7.61 21.77
N TRP A 21 -18.72 -6.73 22.30
CA TRP A 21 -17.62 -6.16 21.51
C TRP A 21 -16.76 -7.26 20.86
N THR A 22 -16.40 -8.27 21.61
CA THR A 22 -15.62 -9.41 21.12
C THR A 22 -16.35 -10.21 20.05
N SER A 23 -17.68 -10.36 20.11
CA SER A 23 -18.44 -11.03 19.05
C SER A 23 -18.44 -10.20 17.76
N TYR A 24 -18.54 -8.88 17.87
CA TYR A 24 -18.41 -7.96 16.74
C TYR A 24 -17.04 -8.08 16.06
N GLU A 25 -15.94 -8.10 16.82
CA GLU A 25 -14.59 -8.28 16.25
C GLU A 25 -14.43 -9.62 15.51
N VAL A 26 -14.98 -10.72 16.08
CA VAL A 26 -14.93 -12.03 15.44
C VAL A 26 -15.71 -12.05 14.13
N ASP A 27 -16.93 -11.51 14.15
CA ASP A 27 -17.80 -11.46 12.96
C ASP A 27 -17.20 -10.54 11.89
N MET A 28 -16.68 -9.38 12.28
CA MET A 28 -16.03 -8.45 11.39
C MET A 28 -14.79 -9.07 10.74
N LYS A 29 -13.95 -9.78 11.52
CA LYS A 29 -12.78 -10.49 10.99
C LYS A 29 -13.18 -11.56 9.99
N GLU A 30 -14.25 -12.30 10.23
CA GLU A 30 -14.75 -13.34 9.32
C GLU A 30 -15.26 -12.71 8.02
N HIS A 31 -16.10 -11.68 8.08
CA HIS A 31 -16.58 -10.94 6.92
C HIS A 31 -15.46 -10.28 6.12
N LEU A 32 -14.49 -9.66 6.79
CA LEU A 32 -13.34 -9.05 6.11
C LEU A 32 -12.48 -10.10 5.42
N SER A 33 -12.20 -11.24 6.08
CA SER A 33 -11.38 -12.30 5.49
C SER A 33 -12.01 -12.89 4.22
N GLU A 34 -13.34 -12.95 4.14
CA GLU A 34 -14.06 -13.40 2.96
C GLU A 34 -14.10 -12.36 1.82
N ARG A 35 -14.17 -11.07 2.15
CA ARG A 35 -14.38 -9.99 1.19
C ARG A 35 -13.09 -9.32 0.71
N ILE A 36 -12.07 -9.25 1.57
CA ILE A 36 -10.79 -8.63 1.24
C ILE A 36 -10.17 -9.17 -0.06
N PRO A 37 -10.10 -10.48 -0.33
CA PRO A 37 -9.51 -10.97 -1.57
C PRO A 37 -10.24 -10.46 -2.82
N THR A 38 -11.57 -10.36 -2.76
CA THR A 38 -12.38 -9.83 -3.87
C THR A 38 -12.12 -8.34 -4.10
N VAL A 39 -12.09 -7.55 -3.02
CA VAL A 39 -11.82 -6.11 -3.10
C VAL A 39 -10.40 -5.84 -3.58
N LEU A 40 -9.40 -6.57 -3.05
CA LEU A 40 -8.01 -6.47 -3.51
C LEU A 40 -7.88 -6.80 -5.00
N SER A 41 -8.45 -7.91 -5.43
CA SER A 41 -8.42 -8.32 -6.85
C SER A 41 -9.07 -7.26 -7.74
N PHE A 42 -10.20 -6.70 -7.33
CA PHE A 42 -10.88 -5.64 -8.06
C PHE A 42 -9.99 -4.39 -8.19
N VAL A 43 -9.43 -3.91 -7.08
CA VAL A 43 -8.55 -2.73 -7.05
C VAL A 43 -7.33 -2.95 -7.93
N LEU A 44 -6.67 -4.11 -7.82
CA LEU A 44 -5.48 -4.43 -8.60
C LEU A 44 -5.78 -4.50 -10.11
N ILE A 45 -6.90 -5.12 -10.49
CA ILE A 45 -7.31 -5.22 -11.91
C ILE A 45 -7.61 -3.83 -12.47
N VAL A 46 -8.41 -3.02 -11.75
CA VAL A 46 -8.74 -1.65 -12.20
C VAL A 46 -7.47 -0.82 -12.35
N THR A 47 -6.57 -0.89 -11.39
CA THR A 47 -5.29 -0.19 -11.44
C THR A 47 -4.44 -0.63 -12.62
N MET A 48 -4.30 -1.95 -12.85
CA MET A 48 -3.57 -2.48 -14.02
C MET A 48 -4.16 -1.95 -15.33
N VAL A 49 -5.48 -1.95 -15.45
CA VAL A 49 -6.17 -1.46 -16.66
C VAL A 49 -5.91 0.04 -16.86
N LEU A 50 -6.02 0.85 -15.81
CA LEU A 50 -5.78 2.30 -15.90
C LEU A 50 -4.35 2.62 -16.31
N VAL A 51 -3.35 1.99 -15.68
CA VAL A 51 -1.94 2.21 -16.02
C VAL A 51 -1.63 1.68 -17.42
N TRP A 52 -2.22 0.56 -17.83
CA TRP A 52 -2.08 0.04 -19.19
C TRP A 52 -2.60 1.02 -20.25
N PHE A 53 -3.77 1.62 -20.03
CA PHE A 53 -4.30 2.64 -20.94
C PHE A 53 -3.37 3.86 -21.06
N GLN A 54 -2.68 4.22 -19.99
CA GLN A 54 -1.81 5.38 -19.94
C GLN A 54 -0.46 5.13 -20.62
N VAL A 55 0.18 3.99 -20.36
CA VAL A 55 1.57 3.71 -20.81
C VAL A 55 1.57 2.82 -22.06
N LYS A 56 0.45 2.20 -22.42
CA LYS A 56 0.29 1.24 -23.55
C LYS A 56 1.28 0.07 -23.51
N SER A 57 1.78 -0.28 -22.33
CA SER A 57 2.66 -1.41 -22.07
C SER A 57 2.00 -2.35 -21.05
N VAL A 58 2.17 -3.66 -21.20
CA VAL A 58 1.64 -4.65 -20.24
C VAL A 58 2.63 -4.90 -19.09
N VAL A 59 3.91 -4.74 -19.34
CA VAL A 59 4.97 -5.03 -18.36
C VAL A 59 5.03 -3.96 -17.27
N VAL A 60 4.88 -2.70 -17.63
CA VAL A 60 4.96 -1.57 -16.70
C VAL A 60 3.89 -1.64 -15.59
N PRO A 61 2.59 -1.85 -15.89
CA PRO A 61 1.57 -2.01 -14.85
C PRO A 61 1.82 -3.16 -13.88
N ILE A 62 2.29 -4.29 -14.37
CA ILE A 62 2.60 -5.46 -13.51
C ILE A 62 3.70 -5.10 -12.51
N LYS A 63 4.77 -4.45 -12.97
CA LYS A 63 5.86 -3.99 -12.10
C LYS A 63 5.38 -2.96 -11.09
N ALA A 64 4.62 -1.97 -11.54
CA ALA A 64 4.03 -0.94 -10.70
C ALA A 64 3.22 -1.54 -9.55
N VAL A 65 2.31 -2.46 -9.86
CA VAL A 65 1.49 -3.15 -8.86
C VAL A 65 2.35 -4.00 -7.90
N LEU A 66 3.34 -4.72 -8.40
CA LEU A 66 4.24 -5.53 -7.54
C LEU A 66 5.04 -4.66 -6.57
N MET A 67 5.59 -3.53 -7.04
CA MET A 67 6.34 -2.60 -6.20
C MET A 67 5.45 -1.97 -5.12
N ASN A 68 4.22 -1.62 -5.48
CA ASN A 68 3.26 -1.07 -4.54
C ASN A 68 2.83 -2.10 -3.48
N ILE A 69 2.57 -3.35 -3.87
CA ILE A 69 2.30 -4.43 -2.92
C ILE A 69 3.48 -4.62 -1.96
N LEU A 70 4.72 -4.58 -2.48
CA LEU A 70 5.92 -4.70 -1.64
C LEU A 70 6.00 -3.56 -0.61
N SER A 71 5.77 -2.31 -1.02
CA SER A 71 5.78 -1.14 -0.15
C SER A 71 4.72 -1.23 0.95
N VAL A 72 3.49 -1.57 0.57
CA VAL A 72 2.38 -1.72 1.52
C VAL A 72 2.65 -2.88 2.49
N THR A 73 3.15 -4.03 2.01
CA THR A 73 3.48 -5.18 2.86
C THR A 73 4.60 -4.85 3.85
N ALA A 74 5.63 -4.12 3.43
CA ALA A 74 6.70 -3.66 4.32
C ALA A 74 6.16 -2.76 5.43
N SER A 75 5.23 -1.86 5.10
CA SER A 75 4.57 -0.98 6.06
C SER A 75 3.70 -1.75 7.06
N PHE A 76 3.00 -2.80 6.61
CA PHE A 76 2.27 -3.71 7.50
C PHE A 76 3.20 -4.47 8.45
N GLY A 77 4.32 -4.98 7.94
CA GLY A 77 5.32 -5.64 8.77
C GLY A 77 5.82 -4.75 9.89
N LEU A 78 6.12 -3.49 9.56
CA LEU A 78 6.62 -2.53 10.54
C LEU A 78 5.57 -2.16 11.60
N ILE A 79 4.30 -2.02 11.22
CA ILE A 79 3.21 -1.75 12.17
C ILE A 79 3.04 -2.90 13.17
N VAL A 80 3.14 -4.14 12.71
CA VAL A 80 3.07 -5.31 13.58
C VAL A 80 4.22 -5.28 14.60
N VAL A 81 5.45 -5.09 14.14
CA VAL A 81 6.64 -5.03 15.01
C VAL A 81 6.55 -3.88 16.01
N VAL A 82 6.06 -2.71 15.59
CA VAL A 82 5.96 -1.56 16.49
C VAL A 82 4.81 -1.72 17.48
N PHE A 83 3.59 -1.98 17.00
CA PHE A 83 2.38 -1.89 17.84
C PHE A 83 1.95 -3.20 18.49
N GLN A 84 2.24 -4.36 17.87
CA GLN A 84 1.93 -5.66 18.48
C GLN A 84 3.08 -6.19 19.33
N GLU A 85 4.34 -6.13 18.81
CA GLU A 85 5.50 -6.58 19.54
C GLU A 85 6.06 -5.52 20.50
N GLY A 86 5.66 -4.26 20.33
CA GLY A 86 5.98 -3.17 21.26
C GLY A 86 7.37 -2.55 21.11
N LEU A 87 8.00 -2.67 19.93
CA LEU A 87 9.38 -2.18 19.71
C LEU A 87 9.60 -0.71 20.13
N LEU A 88 8.60 0.15 19.99
CA LEU A 88 8.65 1.56 20.35
C LEU A 88 7.62 1.96 21.42
N SER A 89 7.14 1.01 22.23
CA SER A 89 6.07 1.23 23.20
C SER A 89 6.41 2.34 24.20
N ASP A 90 7.63 2.35 24.74
CA ASP A 90 8.08 3.35 25.71
C ASP A 90 8.22 4.75 25.08
N ALA A 91 8.76 4.81 23.86
CA ALA A 91 8.97 6.08 23.15
C ALA A 91 7.67 6.74 22.69
N LEU A 92 6.70 5.93 22.26
CA LEU A 92 5.41 6.38 21.77
C LEU A 92 4.31 6.36 22.85
N ASN A 93 4.64 5.94 24.07
CA ASN A 93 3.77 5.89 25.24
C ASN A 93 2.44 5.16 24.93
N PHE A 94 2.51 3.84 24.66
CA PHE A 94 1.34 3.00 24.46
C PHE A 94 1.59 1.60 25.02
N THR A 95 0.50 0.85 25.26
CA THR A 95 0.57 -0.56 25.65
C THR A 95 0.45 -1.42 24.38
N PRO A 96 1.39 -2.34 24.13
CA PRO A 96 1.32 -3.26 22.99
C PRO A 96 0.03 -4.10 23.05
N GLN A 97 -0.67 -4.14 21.92
CA GLN A 97 -1.90 -4.93 21.78
C GLN A 97 -2.14 -5.29 20.31
N PRO A 98 -2.96 -6.32 20.04
CA PRO A 98 -3.34 -6.65 18.66
C PRO A 98 -3.94 -5.44 17.95
N LEU A 99 -3.62 -5.29 16.67
CA LEU A 99 -4.19 -4.22 15.84
C LEU A 99 -5.69 -4.42 15.70
N ASP A 100 -6.43 -3.32 15.73
CA ASP A 100 -7.86 -3.31 15.43
C ASP A 100 -8.11 -3.88 14.03
N VAL A 101 -9.19 -4.64 13.88
CA VAL A 101 -9.54 -5.35 12.64
C VAL A 101 -9.76 -4.40 11.46
N MET A 102 -10.13 -3.13 11.72
CA MET A 102 -10.34 -2.12 10.70
C MET A 102 -9.05 -1.46 10.22
N VAL A 103 -7.96 -1.51 10.98
CA VAL A 103 -6.70 -0.84 10.63
C VAL A 103 -6.09 -1.39 9.32
N PRO A 104 -5.97 -2.72 9.12
CA PRO A 104 -5.38 -3.24 7.89
C PRO A 104 -6.09 -2.83 6.60
N PRO A 105 -7.42 -3.00 6.44
CA PRO A 105 -8.09 -2.62 5.19
C PRO A 105 -8.07 -1.11 4.95
N LEU A 106 -8.19 -0.31 6.01
CA LEU A 106 -8.13 1.15 5.90
C LEU A 106 -6.73 1.61 5.48
N LEU A 107 -5.69 1.07 6.11
CA LEU A 107 -4.30 1.36 5.78
C LEU A 107 -3.99 0.97 4.34
N PHE A 108 -4.41 -0.24 3.93
CA PHE A 108 -4.23 -0.68 2.55
C PHE A 108 -4.88 0.30 1.57
N GLY A 109 -6.14 0.65 1.76
CA GLY A 109 -6.87 1.54 0.85
C GLY A 109 -6.21 2.90 0.71
N ILE A 110 -5.79 3.51 1.83
CA ILE A 110 -5.15 4.83 1.83
C ILE A 110 -3.72 4.75 1.26
N ALA A 111 -2.90 3.85 1.78
CA ALA A 111 -1.50 3.74 1.35
C ALA A 111 -1.38 3.35 -0.12
N PHE A 112 -2.18 2.37 -0.56
CA PHE A 112 -2.21 1.95 -1.96
C PHE A 112 -2.68 3.08 -2.89
N GLY A 113 -3.78 3.77 -2.54
CA GLY A 113 -4.29 4.88 -3.33
C GLY A 113 -3.28 6.02 -3.47
N LEU A 114 -2.71 6.48 -2.34
CA LEU A 114 -1.69 7.52 -2.35
C LEU A 114 -0.45 7.14 -3.20
N SER A 115 0.01 5.90 -3.08
CA SER A 115 1.16 5.43 -3.84
C SER A 115 0.87 5.39 -5.33
N MET A 116 -0.30 4.91 -5.73
CA MET A 116 -0.68 4.81 -7.14
C MET A 116 -0.82 6.19 -7.82
N ASP A 117 -1.38 7.18 -7.14
CA ASP A 117 -1.55 8.53 -7.71
C ASP A 117 -0.22 9.14 -8.15
N TYR A 118 0.83 8.99 -7.33
CA TYR A 118 2.16 9.48 -7.67
C TYR A 118 2.88 8.61 -8.70
N GLU A 119 2.65 7.30 -8.69
CA GLU A 119 3.22 6.39 -9.67
C GLU A 119 2.67 6.67 -11.06
N VAL A 120 1.36 6.86 -11.17
CA VAL A 120 0.69 7.26 -12.41
C VAL A 120 1.25 8.59 -12.94
N LEU A 121 1.45 9.59 -12.06
CA LEU A 121 2.02 10.87 -12.45
C LEU A 121 3.47 10.72 -12.97
N MET A 122 4.29 9.93 -12.28
CA MET A 122 5.68 9.69 -12.68
C MET A 122 5.76 8.95 -14.01
N LEU A 123 5.00 7.86 -14.17
CA LEU A 123 4.95 7.08 -15.40
C LEU A 123 4.44 7.90 -16.59
N SER A 124 3.47 8.81 -16.37
CA SER A 124 2.99 9.74 -17.39
C SER A 124 4.11 10.65 -17.91
N ARG A 125 4.93 11.20 -17.02
CA ARG A 125 6.06 12.05 -17.41
C ARG A 125 7.17 11.29 -18.10
N ILE A 126 7.46 10.07 -17.67
CA ILE A 126 8.44 9.20 -18.34
C ILE A 126 7.95 8.85 -19.75
N HIS A 127 6.67 8.50 -19.90
CA HIS A 127 6.09 8.18 -21.20
C HIS A 127 6.08 9.37 -22.16
N GLU A 128 5.76 10.58 -21.67
CA GLU A 128 5.81 11.83 -22.42
C GLU A 128 7.23 12.09 -22.95
N SER A 129 8.25 11.99 -22.09
CA SER A 129 9.65 12.15 -22.49
C SER A 129 10.14 11.05 -23.45
N TRP A 130 9.62 9.83 -23.30
CA TRP A 130 9.95 8.74 -24.23
C TRP A 130 9.39 8.99 -25.63
N LEU A 131 8.19 9.55 -25.76
CA LEU A 131 7.62 9.92 -27.07
C LEU A 131 8.41 11.02 -27.79
N GLU A 132 9.12 11.85 -27.03
CA GLU A 132 9.94 12.93 -27.61
C GLU A 132 11.35 12.49 -27.94
N THR A 133 11.95 11.59 -27.15
CA THR A 133 13.38 11.27 -27.22
C THR A 133 13.66 9.93 -27.88
N GLU A 134 12.72 8.99 -27.84
CA GLU A 134 12.87 7.58 -28.24
C GLU A 134 14.05 6.87 -27.53
N ASP A 135 14.57 7.47 -26.43
CA ASP A 135 15.67 6.98 -25.61
C ASP A 135 15.15 6.69 -24.21
N ASN A 136 15.14 5.42 -23.83
CA ASN A 136 14.57 4.99 -22.53
C ASN A 136 15.35 5.56 -21.34
N THR A 137 16.67 5.57 -21.40
CA THR A 137 17.52 6.07 -20.30
C THR A 137 17.29 7.55 -20.09
N ARG A 138 17.22 8.30 -21.16
CA ARG A 138 16.94 9.73 -21.15
C ARG A 138 15.52 10.02 -20.69
N ALA A 139 14.52 9.28 -21.19
CA ALA A 139 13.14 9.43 -20.81
C ALA A 139 12.89 9.19 -19.30
N VAL A 140 13.51 8.16 -18.73
CA VAL A 140 13.45 7.89 -17.30
C VAL A 140 14.10 9.02 -16.50
N ALA A 141 15.27 9.50 -16.89
CA ALA A 141 15.98 10.57 -16.19
C ALA A 141 15.18 11.89 -16.22
N GLU A 142 14.69 12.29 -17.39
CA GLU A 142 13.92 13.53 -17.57
C GLU A 142 12.55 13.46 -16.87
N GLY A 143 11.85 12.32 -16.99
CA GLY A 143 10.56 12.09 -16.30
C GLY A 143 10.68 12.12 -14.79
N LEU A 144 11.74 11.52 -14.24
CA LEU A 144 12.06 11.62 -12.80
C LEU A 144 12.40 13.04 -12.38
N GLN A 145 13.17 13.77 -13.18
CA GLN A 145 13.51 15.16 -12.89
C GLN A 145 12.26 16.06 -12.90
N ALA A 146 11.38 15.87 -13.87
CA ALA A 146 10.15 16.65 -14.00
C ALA A 146 9.15 16.39 -12.85
N SER A 147 8.98 15.13 -12.45
CA SER A 147 8.03 14.74 -11.40
C SER A 147 8.62 14.77 -9.98
N GLY A 148 9.93 14.59 -9.83
CA GLY A 148 10.58 14.35 -8.54
C GLY A 148 10.37 15.47 -7.51
N ARG A 149 10.43 16.74 -7.93
CA ARG A 149 10.22 17.88 -7.02
C ARG A 149 8.78 17.89 -6.46
N LEU A 150 7.80 17.61 -7.31
CA LEU A 150 6.39 17.57 -6.91
C LEU A 150 6.13 16.39 -5.97
N ILE A 151 6.61 15.21 -6.32
CA ILE A 151 6.45 13.98 -5.53
C ILE A 151 7.12 14.13 -4.17
N THR A 152 8.36 14.63 -4.12
CA THR A 152 9.10 14.81 -2.86
C THR A 152 8.42 15.84 -1.97
N GLY A 153 7.96 16.96 -2.54
CA GLY A 153 7.24 17.99 -1.78
C GLY A 153 5.92 17.47 -1.18
N ALA A 154 5.14 16.76 -1.99
CA ALA A 154 3.89 16.18 -1.53
C ALA A 154 4.12 15.06 -0.49
N ALA A 155 5.12 14.20 -0.69
CA ALA A 155 5.49 13.18 0.30
C ALA A 155 5.92 13.80 1.63
N ALA A 156 6.71 14.87 1.61
CA ALA A 156 7.13 15.57 2.83
C ALA A 156 5.94 16.14 3.60
N ILE A 157 4.97 16.74 2.90
CA ILE A 157 3.73 17.25 3.51
C ILE A 157 2.93 16.12 4.15
N MET A 158 2.73 15.01 3.43
CA MET A 158 1.98 13.86 3.95
C MET A 158 2.66 13.22 5.15
N ILE A 159 3.99 13.02 5.09
CA ILE A 159 4.74 12.50 6.23
C ILE A 159 4.57 13.42 7.44
N ALA A 160 4.65 14.73 7.27
CA ALA A 160 4.44 15.67 8.36
C ALA A 160 3.02 15.59 8.94
N VAL A 161 2.00 15.53 8.10
CA VAL A 161 0.59 15.41 8.53
C VAL A 161 0.34 14.08 9.25
N PHE A 162 0.74 12.96 8.69
CA PHE A 162 0.54 11.65 9.31
C PHE A 162 1.36 11.47 10.58
N SER A 163 2.57 12.06 10.63
CA SER A 163 3.37 12.09 11.86
C SER A 163 2.68 12.85 12.99
N GLY A 164 1.85 13.83 12.67
CA GLY A 164 1.03 14.52 13.67
C GLY A 164 0.06 13.60 14.42
N PHE A 165 -0.46 12.56 13.74
CA PHE A 165 -1.36 11.58 14.37
C PHE A 165 -0.63 10.65 15.35
N ILE A 166 0.68 10.53 15.30
CA ILE A 166 1.48 9.72 16.24
C ILE A 166 1.34 10.26 17.68
N PHE A 167 1.04 11.53 17.82
CA PHE A 167 0.83 12.17 19.12
C PHE A 167 -0.61 12.04 19.65
N ALA A 168 -1.51 11.38 18.92
CA ALA A 168 -2.87 11.15 19.38
C ALA A 168 -2.91 10.18 20.57
N ASP A 169 -3.84 10.38 21.49
CA ASP A 169 -4.04 9.49 22.64
C ASP A 169 -4.75 8.20 22.26
N VAL A 170 -5.48 8.18 21.13
CA VAL A 170 -6.20 7.02 20.64
C VAL A 170 -5.26 6.12 19.84
N LEU A 171 -5.05 4.89 20.29
CA LEU A 171 -4.07 3.96 19.69
C LEU A 171 -4.35 3.65 18.21
N ILE A 172 -5.62 3.52 17.82
CA ILE A 172 -6.01 3.28 16.41
C ILE A 172 -5.52 4.44 15.53
N ILE A 173 -5.73 5.69 15.95
CA ILE A 173 -5.31 6.89 15.21
C ILE A 173 -3.78 6.96 15.16
N LYS A 174 -3.11 6.71 16.29
CA LYS A 174 -1.66 6.67 16.42
C LYS A 174 -1.05 5.63 15.47
N SER A 175 -1.61 4.42 15.44
CA SER A 175 -1.12 3.33 14.60
C SER A 175 -1.31 3.60 13.11
N ILE A 176 -2.45 4.15 12.70
CA ILE A 176 -2.73 4.54 11.32
C ILE A 176 -1.78 5.67 10.89
N GLY A 177 -1.62 6.70 11.72
CA GLY A 177 -0.73 7.82 11.41
C GLY A 177 0.72 7.39 11.24
N PHE A 178 1.23 6.58 12.16
CA PHE A 178 2.58 6.01 12.06
C PHE A 178 2.75 5.18 10.79
N ALA A 179 1.80 4.28 10.52
CA ALA A 179 1.84 3.41 9.35
C ALA A 179 1.85 4.19 8.04
N LEU A 180 0.97 5.18 7.90
CA LEU A 180 0.89 5.99 6.70
C LEU A 180 2.13 6.87 6.53
N ALA A 181 2.67 7.44 7.61
CA ALA A 181 3.92 8.19 7.54
C ALA A 181 5.08 7.33 7.03
N VAL A 182 5.22 6.11 7.57
CA VAL A 182 6.24 5.15 7.15
C VAL A 182 5.98 4.65 5.73
N ALA A 183 4.74 4.31 5.38
CA ALA A 183 4.38 3.85 4.04
C ALA A 183 4.78 4.89 2.99
N VAL A 184 4.42 6.15 3.19
CA VAL A 184 4.77 7.25 2.28
C VAL A 184 6.29 7.48 2.24
N PHE A 185 6.97 7.40 3.39
CA PHE A 185 8.41 7.55 3.45
C PHE A 185 9.15 6.46 2.66
N VAL A 186 8.79 5.19 2.88
CA VAL A 186 9.37 4.04 2.17
C VAL A 186 9.07 4.12 0.67
N ASP A 187 7.84 4.44 0.31
CA ASP A 187 7.42 4.58 -1.08
C ASP A 187 8.18 5.70 -1.79
N ALA A 188 8.23 6.90 -1.23
CA ALA A 188 8.89 8.04 -1.86
C ALA A 188 10.42 7.90 -1.95
N THR A 189 11.06 7.25 -0.97
CA THR A 189 12.53 7.15 -0.90
C THR A 189 13.06 5.86 -1.52
N ILE A 190 12.58 4.70 -1.09
CA ILE A 190 13.12 3.41 -1.54
C ILE A 190 12.49 3.00 -2.87
N VAL A 191 11.16 2.96 -2.92
CA VAL A 191 10.48 2.41 -4.09
C VAL A 191 10.65 3.32 -5.30
N ARG A 192 10.35 4.60 -5.18
CA ARG A 192 10.35 5.54 -6.32
C ARG A 192 11.71 6.08 -6.67
N ALA A 193 12.56 6.39 -5.69
CA ALA A 193 13.86 6.95 -5.98
C ALA A 193 14.89 5.90 -6.42
N ILE A 194 14.70 4.63 -6.03
CA ILE A 194 15.68 3.57 -6.28
C ILE A 194 15.09 2.44 -7.11
N VAL A 195 14.00 1.80 -6.65
CA VAL A 195 13.53 0.54 -7.22
C VAL A 195 12.85 0.74 -8.57
N VAL A 196 11.94 1.69 -8.70
CA VAL A 196 11.21 1.94 -9.95
C VAL A 196 12.15 2.36 -11.09
N PRO A 197 13.05 3.35 -10.92
CA PRO A 197 14.01 3.69 -11.98
C PRO A 197 14.90 2.53 -12.39
N SER A 198 15.44 1.80 -11.41
CA SER A 198 16.29 0.64 -11.68
C SER A 198 15.55 -0.45 -12.47
N CYS A 199 14.29 -0.71 -12.13
CA CYS A 199 13.46 -1.67 -12.85
C CYS A 199 13.10 -1.23 -14.27
N LEU A 200 12.88 0.08 -14.48
CA LEU A 200 12.56 0.62 -15.81
C LEU A 200 13.79 0.61 -16.74
N LEU A 201 14.96 0.95 -16.21
CA LEU A 201 16.22 0.92 -16.97
C LEU A 201 16.60 -0.50 -17.36
N TYR A 202 16.58 -1.44 -16.42
CA TYR A 202 16.99 -2.83 -16.64
C TYR A 202 16.13 -3.57 -17.67
N THR A 203 14.83 -3.23 -17.81
CA THR A 203 13.95 -3.93 -18.76
C THR A 203 14.10 -3.49 -20.20
N SER A 204 14.58 -2.29 -20.48
CA SER A 204 14.86 -1.90 -21.86
C SER A 204 16.13 -2.58 -22.36
N ASP A 205 17.17 -2.66 -21.52
CA ASP A 205 18.39 -3.38 -21.89
C ASP A 205 18.11 -4.86 -22.20
N ALA A 206 17.26 -5.53 -21.37
CA ALA A 206 16.87 -6.92 -21.62
C ALA A 206 15.94 -7.10 -22.83
N ALA A 207 15.15 -6.08 -23.20
CA ALA A 207 14.33 -6.12 -24.41
C ALA A 207 15.15 -5.89 -25.67
N ASP A 208 16.15 -5.03 -25.62
CA ASP A 208 17.08 -4.79 -26.72
C ASP A 208 18.02 -5.99 -26.95
N GLU A 209 18.49 -6.64 -25.88
CA GLU A 209 19.28 -7.89 -25.97
C GLU A 209 18.45 -9.10 -26.42
N GLY A 210 17.15 -9.14 -26.08
CA GLY A 210 16.24 -10.24 -26.45
C GLY A 210 15.68 -10.15 -27.88
N LEU A 211 15.73 -8.99 -28.49
CA LEU A 211 15.35 -8.72 -29.89
C LEU A 211 16.55 -8.64 -30.82
N GLY A 212 17.67 -9.25 -30.46
CA GLY A 212 18.81 -9.44 -31.36
C GLY A 212 18.36 -10.03 -32.71
N VAL A 213 17.88 -9.17 -33.57
CA VAL A 213 17.63 -9.47 -34.97
C VAL A 213 18.87 -9.01 -35.71
N ASP A 214 19.64 -10.00 -36.24
CA ASP A 214 20.64 -9.83 -37.27
C ASP A 214 20.06 -9.17 -38.52
#